data_9f9168f6c1ffb644ea7e0660d9124da8
#
_entry.id   9f9168f6c1ffb644ea7e0660d9124da8
#
_cell.length_a   1.000
_cell.length_b   1.000
_cell.length_c   1.000
_cell.angle_alpha   90.00
_cell.angle_beta   90.00
_cell.angle_gamma   90.00
#
_symmetry.space_group_name_H-M   'P 1'
#
loop_
_entity.id
_entity.type
_entity.pdbx_description
1 polymer ?
#
loop_
_entity_poly.entity_id
_entity_poly.type
_entity_poly.pdbx_seq_one_letter_code
_entity_poly.pdbx_strand_id
1 'polypeptide(L)'
;NEVRHPFKIRLIGNVLLEDTEYEMMKIDSLSTAKEGMVSLPDRLLFKKGVVVDSLWVTVHKNKVETDGEYYVTYKLIENENFTVGYTGYTMVKVWFNNLIKAPLWWDKEVEDIFLGEWSQEKFEILVQVTGVFSFEGLSATEKRKYSLQLKEYIEENNLSMTVPVY
;
A
#
# COMPACT_ATOMS: atom_id res chain seq x y z
N ASN A 1 -5.97 -5.94 -11.56
CA ASN A 1 -4.95 -5.80 -10.53
C ASN A 1 -5.23 -4.55 -9.69
N GLU A 2 -5.62 -4.77 -8.44
CA GLU A 2 -5.96 -3.74 -7.47
C GLU A 2 -5.01 -3.84 -6.29
N VAL A 3 -4.56 -2.69 -5.79
CA VAL A 3 -3.75 -2.60 -4.57
C VAL A 3 -4.50 -1.75 -3.57
N ARG A 4 -4.69 -2.27 -2.37
CA ARG A 4 -5.40 -1.59 -1.28
C ARG A 4 -4.42 -1.14 -0.20
N HIS A 5 -4.54 0.12 0.21
CA HIS A 5 -3.73 0.69 1.27
C HIS A 5 -4.61 1.17 2.43
N PRO A 6 -4.32 0.75 3.67
CA PRO A 6 -5.01 1.25 4.85
C PRO A 6 -4.38 2.55 5.34
N PHE A 7 -5.21 3.51 5.67
CA PHE A 7 -4.84 4.72 6.41
C PHE A 7 -5.60 4.77 7.72
N LYS A 8 -4.93 5.14 8.80
CA LYS A 8 -5.56 5.26 10.10
C LYS A 8 -6.36 6.55 10.20
N ILE A 9 -7.63 6.43 10.58
CA ILE A 9 -8.50 7.53 10.97
C ILE A 9 -8.73 7.44 12.47
N ARG A 10 -8.59 8.56 13.15
CA ARG A 10 -8.75 8.65 14.60
C ARG A 10 -9.98 9.49 14.96
N LEU A 11 -10.79 8.94 15.84
CA LEU A 11 -11.88 9.66 16.48
C LEU A 11 -11.34 10.48 17.67
N ILE A 12 -11.74 11.73 17.74
CA ILE A 12 -11.50 12.60 18.90
C ILE A 12 -12.84 12.72 19.65
N GLY A 13 -12.89 12.22 20.86
CA GLY A 13 -14.08 12.20 21.68
C GLY A 13 -14.48 10.79 22.13
N ASN A 14 -15.74 10.63 22.45
CA ASN A 14 -16.28 9.36 22.92
C ASN A 14 -16.43 8.35 21.79
N VAL A 15 -16.23 7.07 22.09
CA VAL A 15 -16.49 6.00 21.12
C VAL A 15 -17.96 6.00 20.67
N LEU A 16 -18.16 5.64 19.41
CA LEU A 16 -19.48 5.58 18.80
C LEU A 16 -20.25 4.36 19.30
N LEU A 17 -21.56 4.50 19.40
CA LEU A 17 -22.46 3.40 19.77
C LEU A 17 -22.93 2.58 18.57
N GLU A 18 -22.82 3.15 17.37
CA GLU A 18 -23.14 2.51 16.10
C GLU A 18 -22.12 2.91 15.03
N ASP A 19 -22.03 2.15 13.94
CA ASP A 19 -21.20 2.49 12.80
C ASP A 19 -21.73 3.77 12.16
N THR A 20 -20.89 4.79 12.04
CA THR A 20 -21.31 6.14 11.69
C THR A 20 -20.59 6.64 10.46
N GLU A 21 -21.36 7.18 9.52
CA GLU A 21 -20.83 7.64 8.22
C GLU A 21 -20.07 8.96 8.37
N TYR A 22 -18.87 8.99 7.80
CA TYR A 22 -18.06 10.19 7.61
C TYR A 22 -17.85 10.45 6.13
N GLU A 23 -17.40 11.64 5.77
CA GLU A 23 -17.24 12.05 4.39
C GLU A 23 -15.83 12.54 4.11
N MET A 24 -15.37 12.25 2.88
CA MET A 24 -14.13 12.77 2.33
C MET A 24 -14.37 13.29 0.91
N MET A 25 -13.57 14.26 0.50
CA MET A 25 -13.56 14.70 -0.88
C MET A 25 -12.16 14.72 -1.46
N LYS A 26 -12.06 14.44 -2.75
CA LYS A 26 -10.84 14.59 -3.53
C LYS A 26 -10.56 16.09 -3.74
N ILE A 27 -9.32 16.49 -3.54
CA ILE A 27 -8.83 17.84 -3.84
C ILE A 27 -8.15 17.81 -5.20
N ASP A 28 -8.83 18.28 -6.25
CA ASP A 28 -8.30 18.21 -7.61
C ASP A 28 -7.02 19.02 -7.81
N SER A 29 -6.94 20.20 -7.19
CA SER A 29 -5.73 21.05 -7.23
C SER A 29 -4.50 20.42 -6.56
N LEU A 30 -4.69 19.40 -5.73
CA LEU A 30 -3.65 18.64 -5.03
C LEU A 30 -3.63 17.17 -5.48
N SER A 31 -4.04 16.90 -6.71
CA SER A 31 -4.12 15.55 -7.26
C SER A 31 -3.74 15.55 -8.73
N THR A 32 -3.02 14.54 -9.16
CA THR A 32 -2.70 14.27 -10.57
C THR A 32 -3.36 12.99 -11.07
N ALA A 33 -3.90 12.19 -10.16
CA ALA A 33 -4.59 10.95 -10.50
C ALA A 33 -5.81 11.21 -11.39
N LYS A 34 -5.87 10.50 -12.50
CA LYS A 34 -7.01 10.54 -13.44
C LYS A 34 -8.19 9.76 -12.87
N GLU A 35 -9.37 10.02 -13.43
CA GLU A 35 -10.60 9.32 -13.04
C GLU A 35 -10.45 7.79 -13.15
N GLY A 36 -10.90 7.10 -12.13
CA GLY A 36 -10.86 5.64 -12.05
C GLY A 36 -9.51 5.02 -11.68
N MET A 37 -8.44 5.80 -11.52
CA MET A 37 -7.15 5.28 -11.04
C MET A 37 -7.20 4.90 -9.56
N VAL A 38 -7.98 5.63 -8.77
CA VAL A 38 -8.11 5.43 -7.32
C VAL A 38 -9.57 5.48 -6.94
N SER A 39 -9.96 4.65 -6.00
CA SER A 39 -11.30 4.66 -5.41
C SER A 39 -11.28 4.54 -3.90
N LEU A 40 -12.28 5.12 -3.29
CA LEU A 40 -12.65 4.91 -1.89
C LEU A 40 -13.80 3.91 -1.81
N PRO A 41 -14.08 3.31 -0.63
CA PRO A 41 -15.31 2.58 -0.42
C PRO A 41 -16.54 3.43 -0.72
N ASP A 42 -17.61 2.81 -1.22
CA ASP A 42 -18.87 3.49 -1.53
C ASP A 42 -19.48 4.20 -0.32
N ARG A 43 -19.29 3.61 0.86
CA ARG A 43 -19.65 4.22 2.14
C ARG A 43 -18.45 4.23 3.07
N LEU A 44 -18.18 5.38 3.66
CA LEU A 44 -17.12 5.57 4.63
C LEU A 44 -17.72 5.49 6.03
N LEU A 45 -17.58 4.34 6.68
CA LEU A 45 -18.13 4.06 8.01
C LEU A 45 -17.00 3.99 9.03
N PHE A 46 -17.10 4.81 10.08
CA PHE A 46 -16.27 4.68 11.25
C PHE A 46 -16.95 3.70 12.22
N LYS A 47 -16.24 2.64 12.59
CA LYS A 47 -16.81 1.55 13.39
C LYS A 47 -17.11 1.96 14.81
N LYS A 48 -18.19 1.43 15.34
CA LYS A 48 -18.57 1.58 16.76
C LYS A 48 -17.51 0.99 17.69
N GLY A 49 -17.38 1.56 18.86
CA GLY A 49 -16.58 1.01 19.97
C GLY A 49 -15.07 1.16 19.80
N VAL A 50 -14.59 1.84 18.76
CA VAL A 50 -13.15 2.06 18.52
C VAL A 50 -12.84 3.54 18.43
N VAL A 51 -11.60 3.91 18.73
CA VAL A 51 -11.06 5.28 18.58
C VAL A 51 -10.16 5.42 17.36
N VAL A 52 -9.77 4.30 16.75
CA VAL A 52 -8.96 4.25 15.51
C VAL A 52 -9.61 3.24 14.59
N ASP A 53 -9.86 3.65 13.36
CA ASP A 53 -10.35 2.79 12.28
C ASP A 53 -9.46 2.94 11.04
N SER A 54 -9.67 2.13 10.04
CA SER A 54 -8.90 2.14 8.80
C SER A 54 -9.75 2.63 7.62
N LEU A 55 -9.22 3.62 6.91
CA LEU A 55 -9.69 3.97 5.58
C LEU A 55 -8.91 3.14 4.55
N TRP A 56 -9.60 2.39 3.73
CA TRP A 56 -9.01 1.62 2.65
C TRP A 56 -9.09 2.36 1.33
N VAL A 57 -7.94 2.74 0.78
CA VAL A 57 -7.84 3.37 -0.54
C VAL A 57 -7.41 2.30 -1.54
N THR A 58 -8.14 2.16 -2.63
CA THR A 58 -7.85 1.19 -3.69
C THR A 58 -7.24 1.88 -4.90
N VAL A 59 -6.06 1.42 -5.33
CA VAL A 59 -5.40 1.84 -6.57
C VAL A 59 -5.63 0.78 -7.64
N HIS A 60 -6.20 1.18 -8.77
CA HIS A 60 -6.47 0.33 -9.92
C HIS A 60 -5.29 0.36 -10.90
N LYS A 61 -4.33 -0.55 -10.72
CA LYS A 61 -3.07 -0.57 -11.49
C LYS A 61 -3.27 -0.67 -13.01
N ASN A 62 -4.32 -1.35 -13.45
CA ASN A 62 -4.64 -1.47 -14.88
C ASN A 62 -5.04 -0.15 -15.55
N LYS A 63 -5.33 0.89 -14.77
CA LYS A 63 -5.64 2.24 -15.26
C LYS A 63 -4.49 3.22 -15.10
N VAL A 64 -3.39 2.80 -14.45
CA VAL A 64 -2.20 3.62 -14.26
C VAL A 64 -1.25 3.40 -15.44
N GLU A 65 -0.86 4.48 -16.11
CA GLU A 65 0.06 4.42 -17.24
C GLU A 65 1.46 3.94 -16.80
N THR A 66 2.16 3.21 -17.66
CA THR A 66 3.37 2.47 -17.29
C THR A 66 4.50 3.34 -16.75
N ASP A 67 4.63 4.58 -17.21
CA ASP A 67 5.72 5.49 -16.81
C ASP A 67 5.22 6.70 -16.01
N GLY A 68 3.97 6.68 -15.54
CA GLY A 68 3.36 7.79 -14.82
C GLY A 68 3.56 7.71 -13.32
N GLU A 69 3.90 8.83 -12.72
CA GLU A 69 3.79 9.03 -11.27
C GLU A 69 2.55 9.88 -10.98
N TYR A 70 1.72 9.40 -10.10
CA TYR A 70 0.46 10.03 -9.76
C TYR A 70 0.32 10.17 -8.26
N TYR A 71 -0.46 11.14 -7.86
CA TYR A 71 -0.92 11.27 -6.49
C TYR A 71 -2.37 11.73 -6.44
N VAL A 72 -3.03 11.37 -5.37
CA VAL A 72 -4.38 11.81 -5.04
C VAL A 72 -4.41 12.30 -3.61
N THR A 73 -5.09 13.39 -3.37
CA THR A 73 -5.29 13.95 -2.04
C THR A 73 -6.77 13.93 -1.72
N TYR A 74 -7.12 13.32 -0.59
CA TYR A 74 -8.45 13.36 0.00
C TYR A 74 -8.43 14.15 1.29
N LYS A 75 -9.49 14.90 1.52
CA LYS A 75 -9.70 15.70 2.73
C LYS A 75 -10.97 15.25 3.41
N LEU A 76 -10.91 15.12 4.75
CA LEU A 76 -12.11 14.98 5.57
C LEU A 76 -12.95 16.24 5.46
N ILE A 77 -14.25 16.07 5.29
CA ILE A 77 -15.23 17.15 5.31
C ILE A 77 -16.23 16.96 6.43
N GLU A 78 -16.73 18.05 6.96
CA GLU A 78 -17.77 18.02 7.99
C GLU A 78 -19.07 17.48 7.43
N ASN A 79 -19.79 16.74 8.22
CA ASN A 79 -21.14 16.31 7.97
C ASN A 79 -22.00 16.41 9.24
N GLU A 80 -23.22 15.89 9.20
CA GLU A 80 -24.12 15.90 10.35
C GLU A 80 -23.60 15.12 11.55
N ASN A 81 -22.68 14.17 11.33
CA ASN A 81 -22.16 13.26 12.35
C ASN A 81 -20.83 13.70 12.94
N PHE A 82 -20.00 14.39 12.13
CA PHE A 82 -18.62 14.70 12.49
C PHE A 82 -18.21 16.11 12.13
N THR A 83 -17.46 16.73 13.02
CA THR A 83 -16.64 17.91 12.73
C THR A 83 -15.20 17.49 12.41
N VAL A 84 -14.49 18.33 11.65
CA VAL A 84 -13.10 18.06 11.28
C VAL A 84 -12.19 18.35 12.47
N GLY A 85 -11.22 17.44 12.68
CA GLY A 85 -10.26 17.56 13.77
C GLY A 85 -9.16 18.61 13.52
N TYR A 86 -7.96 18.35 14.09
CA TYR A 86 -6.85 19.29 14.01
C TYR A 86 -6.35 19.52 12.58
N THR A 87 -6.13 20.80 12.25
CA THR A 87 -5.48 21.20 11.00
C THR A 87 -4.14 20.49 10.82
N GLY A 88 -3.88 19.98 9.64
CA GLY A 88 -2.67 19.18 9.34
C GLY A 88 -2.87 17.66 9.43
N TYR A 89 -3.95 17.19 10.07
CA TYR A 89 -4.29 15.77 10.19
C TYR A 89 -5.61 15.41 9.48
N THR A 90 -6.08 16.28 8.59
CA THR A 90 -7.39 16.17 7.94
C THR A 90 -7.31 15.71 6.50
N MET A 91 -6.10 15.50 5.98
CA MET A 91 -5.85 15.07 4.60
C MET A 91 -4.99 13.83 4.56
N VAL A 92 -5.23 13.00 3.54
CA VAL A 92 -4.37 11.90 3.16
C VAL A 92 -3.92 12.08 1.72
N LYS A 93 -2.63 11.92 1.48
CA LYS A 93 -2.06 11.95 0.13
C LYS A 93 -1.49 10.58 -0.20
N VAL A 94 -1.96 10.00 -1.30
CA VAL A 94 -1.54 8.70 -1.78
C VAL A 94 -0.71 8.90 -3.04
N TRP A 95 0.54 8.48 -2.99
CA TRP A 95 1.44 8.43 -4.14
C TRP A 95 1.43 7.02 -4.71
N PHE A 96 1.35 6.92 -6.03
CA PHE A 96 1.39 5.64 -6.71
C PHE A 96 1.96 5.79 -8.12
N ASN A 97 2.53 4.71 -8.59
CA ASN A 97 2.99 4.57 -9.97
C ASN A 97 2.78 3.14 -10.44
N ASN A 98 2.99 2.92 -11.70
CA ASN A 98 3.04 1.59 -12.31
C ASN A 98 4.43 1.37 -12.93
N LEU A 99 5.47 1.90 -12.29
CA LEU A 99 6.84 1.70 -12.74
C LEU A 99 7.21 0.23 -12.56
N ILE A 100 7.54 -0.41 -13.65
CA ILE A 100 8.14 -1.75 -13.67
C ILE A 100 9.65 -1.57 -13.43
N LYS A 101 9.98 -1.00 -12.26
CA LYS A 101 11.38 -0.81 -11.85
C LYS A 101 11.57 -1.42 -10.48
N ALA A 102 12.74 -2.02 -10.30
CA ALA A 102 13.15 -2.48 -8.99
C ALA A 102 13.10 -1.32 -7.97
N PRO A 103 12.58 -1.55 -6.76
CA PRO A 103 12.72 -0.58 -5.68
C PRO A 103 14.21 -0.35 -5.37
N LEU A 104 14.56 0.83 -4.82
CA LEU A 104 15.96 1.21 -4.57
C LEU A 104 16.71 0.21 -3.67
N TRP A 105 16.02 -0.44 -2.75
CA TRP A 105 16.62 -1.45 -1.87
C TRP A 105 16.90 -2.79 -2.58
N TRP A 106 16.31 -3.04 -3.78
CA TRP A 106 16.67 -4.18 -4.63
C TRP A 106 17.88 -3.79 -5.46
N ASP A 107 18.96 -3.57 -4.76
CA ASP A 107 20.24 -3.18 -5.31
C ASP A 107 21.03 -4.37 -5.86
N LYS A 108 22.22 -4.10 -6.32
CA LYS A 108 23.08 -5.13 -6.90
C LYS A 108 23.46 -6.24 -5.88
N GLU A 109 23.60 -5.91 -4.61
CA GLU A 109 23.84 -6.92 -3.57
C GLU A 109 22.64 -7.86 -3.42
N VAL A 110 21.45 -7.29 -3.34
CA VAL A 110 20.20 -8.06 -3.20
C VAL A 110 19.96 -8.92 -4.44
N GLU A 111 20.24 -8.37 -5.62
CA GLU A 111 20.11 -9.10 -6.88
C GLU A 111 21.12 -10.24 -7.00
N ASP A 112 22.40 -9.97 -6.79
CA ASP A 112 23.48 -10.95 -7.02
C ASP A 112 23.51 -12.08 -5.97
N ILE A 113 23.11 -11.79 -4.72
CA ILE A 113 23.33 -12.69 -3.59
C ILE A 113 22.04 -13.29 -3.06
N PHE A 114 20.93 -12.54 -3.05
CA PHE A 114 19.74 -12.93 -2.31
C PHE A 114 18.55 -13.31 -3.18
N LEU A 115 18.07 -12.38 -4.01
CA LEU A 115 16.77 -12.52 -4.68
C LEU A 115 16.87 -12.76 -6.20
N GLY A 116 18.03 -12.49 -6.82
CA GLY A 116 18.19 -12.55 -8.26
C GLY A 116 17.57 -11.35 -8.98
N GLU A 117 17.53 -11.42 -10.30
CA GLU A 117 16.94 -10.37 -11.13
C GLU A 117 15.52 -10.03 -10.68
N TRP A 118 15.25 -8.73 -10.59
CA TRP A 118 13.95 -8.23 -10.16
C TRP A 118 12.87 -8.47 -11.21
N SER A 119 11.69 -8.86 -10.74
CA SER A 119 10.45 -8.77 -11.50
C SER A 119 9.31 -8.42 -10.54
N GLN A 120 8.27 -7.78 -11.07
CA GLN A 120 7.08 -7.44 -10.28
C GLN A 120 6.44 -8.70 -9.68
N GLU A 121 6.35 -9.78 -10.45
CA GLU A 121 5.81 -11.06 -10.00
C GLU A 121 6.62 -11.64 -8.85
N LYS A 122 7.96 -11.66 -8.96
CA LYS A 122 8.84 -12.16 -7.89
C LYS A 122 8.69 -11.33 -6.62
N PHE A 123 8.57 -10.00 -6.73
CA PHE A 123 8.33 -9.12 -5.60
C PHE A 123 6.98 -9.41 -4.93
N GLU A 124 5.91 -9.58 -5.71
CA GLU A 124 4.59 -9.91 -5.18
C GLU A 124 4.60 -11.25 -4.44
N ILE A 125 5.28 -12.24 -4.96
CA ILE A 125 5.46 -13.55 -4.31
C ILE A 125 6.28 -13.41 -3.03
N LEU A 126 7.38 -12.64 -3.04
CA LEU A 126 8.17 -12.37 -1.84
C LEU A 126 7.29 -11.82 -0.72
N VAL A 127 6.48 -10.81 -1.02
CA VAL A 127 5.56 -10.19 -0.05
C VAL A 127 4.51 -11.19 0.43
N GLN A 128 3.94 -11.97 -0.47
CA GLN A 128 2.94 -12.97 -0.15
C GLN A 128 3.48 -14.04 0.82
N VAL A 129 4.69 -14.55 0.56
CA VAL A 129 5.29 -15.66 1.30
C VAL A 129 5.88 -15.22 2.62
N THR A 130 6.52 -14.05 2.65
CA THR A 130 7.31 -13.60 3.81
C THR A 130 6.65 -12.47 4.61
N GLY A 131 5.71 -11.73 4.03
CA GLY A 131 5.15 -10.50 4.59
C GLY A 131 6.12 -9.32 4.56
N VAL A 132 7.28 -9.44 3.92
CA VAL A 132 8.33 -8.42 3.89
C VAL A 132 8.26 -7.60 2.61
N PHE A 133 8.18 -6.27 2.75
CA PHE A 133 8.08 -5.32 1.64
C PHE A 133 9.41 -4.66 1.26
N SER A 134 10.42 -4.79 2.11
CA SER A 134 11.73 -4.17 1.91
C SER A 134 12.81 -4.93 2.63
N PHE A 135 13.99 -5.01 2.02
CA PHE A 135 15.21 -5.52 2.66
C PHE A 135 16.05 -4.41 3.29
N GLU A 136 15.60 -3.17 3.20
CA GLU A 136 16.27 -2.05 3.84
C GLU A 136 16.34 -2.25 5.36
N GLY A 137 17.55 -2.09 5.93
CA GLY A 137 17.77 -2.26 7.36
C GLY A 137 17.81 -3.70 7.88
N LEU A 138 17.58 -4.71 7.02
CA LEU A 138 17.68 -6.11 7.41
C LEU A 138 19.15 -6.58 7.46
N SER A 139 19.47 -7.42 8.45
CA SER A 139 20.74 -8.12 8.51
C SER A 139 20.87 -9.15 7.37
N ALA A 140 22.12 -9.54 7.05
CA ALA A 140 22.38 -10.58 6.05
C ALA A 140 21.67 -11.91 6.37
N THR A 141 21.54 -12.24 7.65
CA THR A 141 20.82 -13.44 8.11
C THR A 141 19.34 -13.37 7.83
N GLU A 142 18.71 -12.21 8.05
CA GLU A 142 17.29 -11.99 7.76
C GLU A 142 17.03 -11.97 6.25
N LYS A 143 17.86 -11.27 5.48
CA LYS A 143 17.80 -11.29 4.01
C LYS A 143 17.87 -12.73 3.49
N ARG A 144 18.83 -13.52 3.99
CA ARG A 144 18.98 -14.94 3.63
C ARG A 144 17.74 -15.76 3.97
N LYS A 145 17.20 -15.60 5.17
CA LYS A 145 16.00 -16.31 5.62
C LYS A 145 14.82 -16.08 4.67
N TYR A 146 14.52 -14.84 4.36
CA TYR A 146 13.39 -14.51 3.47
C TYR A 146 13.64 -14.94 2.03
N SER A 147 14.87 -14.86 1.56
CA SER A 147 15.21 -15.33 0.20
C SER A 147 15.08 -16.85 0.07
N LEU A 148 15.41 -17.61 1.11
CA LEU A 148 15.20 -19.07 1.13
C LEU A 148 13.72 -19.44 1.12
N GLN A 149 12.87 -18.72 1.85
CA GLN A 149 11.43 -18.93 1.82
C GLN A 149 10.84 -18.66 0.42
N LEU A 150 11.31 -17.60 -0.23
CA LEU A 150 10.91 -17.30 -1.61
C LEU A 150 11.38 -18.41 -2.57
N LYS A 151 12.62 -18.87 -2.43
CA LYS A 151 13.21 -19.94 -3.25
C LYS A 151 12.42 -21.23 -3.14
N GLU A 152 12.12 -21.66 -1.92
CA GLU A 152 11.31 -22.85 -1.62
C GLU A 152 9.94 -22.77 -2.28
N TYR A 153 9.24 -21.64 -2.13
CA TYR A 153 7.94 -21.42 -2.78
C TYR A 153 8.02 -21.50 -4.32
N ILE A 154 9.04 -20.89 -4.92
CA ILE A 154 9.26 -20.92 -6.38
C ILE A 154 9.50 -22.35 -6.86
N GLU A 155 10.31 -23.12 -6.15
CA GLU A 155 10.61 -24.52 -6.46
C GLU A 155 9.37 -25.41 -6.31
N GLU A 156 8.63 -25.29 -5.21
CA GLU A 156 7.40 -26.06 -4.96
C GLU A 156 6.30 -25.80 -6.00
N ASN A 157 6.22 -24.58 -6.51
CA ASN A 157 5.20 -24.20 -7.50
C ASN A 157 5.71 -24.26 -8.95
N ASN A 158 6.93 -24.76 -9.18
CA ASN A 158 7.55 -24.89 -10.51
C ASN A 158 7.55 -23.57 -11.32
N LEU A 159 7.82 -22.45 -10.66
CA LEU A 159 7.87 -21.15 -11.31
C LEU A 159 9.21 -20.92 -12.04
N SER A 160 9.14 -20.27 -13.20
CA SER A 160 10.33 -20.00 -14.05
C SER A 160 11.14 -18.80 -13.54
N MET A 161 11.49 -18.78 -12.26
CA MET A 161 12.26 -17.72 -11.63
C MET A 161 13.44 -18.31 -10.88
N THR A 162 14.55 -17.56 -10.81
CA THR A 162 15.76 -17.99 -10.09
C THR A 162 16.00 -17.10 -8.87
N VAL A 163 16.41 -17.72 -7.78
CA VAL A 163 16.84 -17.07 -6.54
C VAL A 163 18.21 -17.60 -6.20
N PRO A 164 19.28 -16.77 -6.22
CA PRO A 164 20.66 -17.21 -6.13
C PRO A 164 21.10 -17.69 -4.74
N VAL A 165 20.35 -17.38 -3.71
CA VAL A 165 20.70 -17.73 -2.32
C VAL A 165 20.91 -19.23 -2.12
N TYR A 166 21.97 -19.58 -1.38
CA TYR A 166 22.37 -20.96 -1.03
C TYR A 166 22.18 -21.24 0.45
#